data_9e4f43398d73aeb6f94ea0f1b97cd211
#
_entry.id   9e4f43398d73aeb6f94ea0f1b97cd211
#
_cell.length_a   1.000
_cell.length_b   1.000
_cell.length_c   1.000
_cell.angle_alpha   90.00
_cell.angle_beta   90.00
_cell.angle_gamma   90.00
#
_symmetry.space_group_name_H-M   'P 1'
#
loop_
_entity.id
_entity.type
_entity.pdbx_description
1 polymer ?
#
loop_
_entity_poly.entity_id
_entity_poly.type
_entity_poly.pdbx_seq_one_letter_code
_entity_poly.pdbx_strand_id
1 'polypeptide(L)'
;NKVIGIIGIDTSQNVALKLTQEELNVMTKPFEENFQSAMKAFVKDALPKNVEQDMLYWLSEDMASAPKDIAINQFRNYLGQYISGEAHRVYKDIKMPLVLVNAKLWPTDSEENKKHIKNYSIYFIEETGHFPMLEKPDEFNKLLLKAVKSVE
;
A
#
# COMPACT_ATOMS: atom_id res chain seq x y z
N ASN A 1 -0.07 -23.65 13.43
CA ASN A 1 -0.29 -22.41 12.69
C ASN A 1 -0.68 -22.72 11.27
N LYS A 2 -1.71 -22.03 10.77
CA LYS A 2 -2.21 -22.24 9.40
C LYS A 2 -1.67 -21.20 8.41
N VAL A 3 -0.97 -20.14 8.88
CA VAL A 3 -0.36 -19.10 8.03
C VAL A 3 1.10 -19.46 7.81
N ILE A 4 1.47 -19.72 6.56
CA ILE A 4 2.82 -20.12 6.14
C ILE A 4 3.64 -18.94 5.61
N GLY A 5 2.98 -17.88 5.12
CA GLY A 5 3.62 -16.67 4.60
C GLY A 5 2.62 -15.54 4.42
N ILE A 6 3.13 -14.35 4.20
CA ILE A 6 2.34 -13.13 3.93
C ILE A 6 2.84 -12.54 2.61
N ILE A 7 1.93 -12.21 1.71
CA ILE A 7 2.25 -11.49 0.47
C ILE A 7 1.57 -10.13 0.53
N GLY A 8 2.38 -9.07 0.51
CA GLY A 8 1.91 -7.70 0.43
C GLY A 8 1.93 -7.21 -1.02
N ILE A 9 0.87 -6.51 -1.44
CA ILE A 9 0.75 -5.94 -2.78
C ILE A 9 0.75 -4.43 -2.64
N ASP A 10 1.74 -3.80 -3.21
CA ASP A 10 2.03 -2.36 -3.18
C ASP A 10 1.79 -1.72 -1.80
N THR A 11 2.41 -2.28 -0.80
CA THR A 11 2.28 -1.89 0.60
C THR A 11 3.62 -1.93 1.34
N SER A 12 3.63 -1.50 2.60
CA SER A 12 4.80 -1.56 3.47
C SER A 12 6.03 -0.86 2.87
N GLN A 13 5.82 0.31 2.27
CA GLN A 13 6.89 1.09 1.64
C GLN A 13 8.00 1.45 2.63
N ASN A 14 7.66 1.75 3.88
CA ASN A 14 8.61 1.92 4.97
C ASN A 14 7.97 1.49 6.30
N VAL A 15 8.37 0.33 6.82
CA VAL A 15 7.80 -0.21 8.07
C VAL A 15 8.29 0.51 9.32
N ALA A 16 9.36 1.31 9.20
CA ALA A 16 9.91 2.13 10.27
C ALA A 16 9.44 3.60 10.19
N LEU A 17 8.50 3.92 9.31
CA LEU A 17 7.94 5.26 9.18
C LEU A 17 7.49 5.76 10.55
N LYS A 18 7.84 6.98 10.87
CA LYS A 18 7.36 7.69 12.06
C LYS A 18 6.46 8.81 11.62
N LEU A 19 5.28 8.84 12.17
CA LEU A 19 4.30 9.91 11.95
C LEU A 19 3.96 10.60 13.26
N THR A 20 3.68 11.88 13.17
CA THR A 20 3.09 12.68 14.24
C THR A 20 1.57 12.78 14.07
N GLN A 21 0.87 13.15 15.14
CA GLN A 21 -0.57 13.41 15.06
C GLN A 21 -0.89 14.59 14.14
N GLU A 22 0.01 15.57 14.06
CA GLU A 22 -0.15 16.73 13.18
C GLU A 22 -0.07 16.32 11.70
N GLU A 23 0.93 15.52 11.31
CA GLU A 23 1.05 14.98 9.95
C GLU A 23 -0.17 14.13 9.58
N LEU A 24 -0.65 13.26 10.47
CA LEU A 24 -1.89 12.52 10.26
C LEU A 24 -3.08 13.44 9.99
N ASN A 25 -3.24 14.50 10.78
CA ASN A 25 -4.33 15.47 10.60
C ASN A 25 -4.22 16.20 9.26
N VAL A 26 -3.01 16.59 8.85
CA VAL A 26 -2.76 17.21 7.54
C VAL A 26 -3.13 16.24 6.40
N MET A 27 -2.73 14.96 6.50
CA MET A 27 -3.03 13.96 5.48
C MET A 27 -4.53 13.64 5.36
N THR A 28 -5.27 13.67 6.47
CA THR A 28 -6.70 13.30 6.47
C THR A 28 -7.64 14.46 6.19
N LYS A 29 -7.20 15.69 6.42
CA LYS A 29 -8.02 16.91 6.27
C LYS A 29 -8.72 17.05 4.92
N PRO A 30 -8.08 16.84 3.75
CA PRO A 30 -8.78 16.92 2.46
C PRO A 30 -9.96 15.95 2.35
N PHE A 31 -9.81 14.73 2.88
CA PHE A 31 -10.89 13.73 2.88
C PHE A 31 -12.05 14.09 3.80
N GLU A 32 -11.77 14.78 4.89
CA GLU A 32 -12.79 15.28 5.81
C GLU A 32 -13.57 16.46 5.22
N GLU A 33 -12.89 17.35 4.51
CA GLU A 33 -13.50 18.52 3.87
C GLU A 33 -14.33 18.12 2.64
N ASN A 34 -13.76 17.35 1.72
CA ASN A 34 -14.46 16.87 0.52
C ASN A 34 -13.93 15.49 0.10
N PHE A 35 -14.55 14.45 0.65
CA PHE A 35 -14.12 13.07 0.45
C PHE A 35 -14.00 12.66 -1.02
N GLN A 36 -15.03 12.94 -1.81
CA GLN A 36 -15.06 12.54 -3.22
C GLN A 36 -13.93 13.20 -4.02
N SER A 37 -13.77 14.51 -3.86
CA SER A 37 -12.70 15.25 -4.55
C SER A 37 -11.31 14.79 -4.12
N ALA A 38 -11.11 14.60 -2.82
CA ALA A 38 -9.83 14.14 -2.26
C ALA A 38 -9.49 12.71 -2.71
N MET A 39 -10.50 11.82 -2.75
CA MET A 39 -10.28 10.44 -3.22
C MET A 39 -9.94 10.38 -4.70
N LYS A 40 -10.62 11.18 -5.56
CA LYS A 40 -10.28 11.29 -6.98
C LYS A 40 -8.86 11.83 -7.20
N ALA A 41 -8.44 12.81 -6.41
CA ALA A 41 -7.07 13.32 -6.43
C ALA A 41 -6.07 12.24 -6.00
N PHE A 42 -6.36 11.51 -4.91
CA PHE A 42 -5.53 10.39 -4.45
C PHE A 42 -5.37 9.32 -5.53
N VAL A 43 -6.44 8.88 -6.18
CA VAL A 43 -6.38 7.88 -7.26
C VAL A 43 -5.51 8.38 -8.41
N LYS A 44 -5.64 9.66 -8.78
CA LYS A 44 -4.81 10.26 -9.83
C LYS A 44 -3.32 10.24 -9.47
N ASP A 45 -2.97 10.50 -8.22
CA ASP A 45 -1.59 10.49 -7.72
C ASP A 45 -1.06 9.05 -7.51
N ALA A 46 -1.96 8.09 -7.34
CA ALA A 46 -1.64 6.68 -7.17
C ALA A 46 -1.43 5.92 -8.48
N LEU A 47 -1.65 6.56 -9.63
CA LEU A 47 -1.51 5.99 -10.97
C LEU A 47 -0.39 6.68 -11.76
N PRO A 48 0.27 6.00 -12.70
CA PRO A 48 1.24 6.63 -13.58
C PRO A 48 0.58 7.66 -14.51
N LYS A 49 1.34 8.68 -14.91
CA LYS A 49 0.80 9.79 -15.74
C LYS A 49 0.21 9.38 -17.08
N ASN A 50 0.64 8.25 -17.62
CA ASN A 50 0.22 7.69 -18.90
C ASN A 50 -0.85 6.59 -18.77
N VAL A 51 -1.52 6.49 -17.60
CA VAL A 51 -2.63 5.54 -17.41
C VAL A 51 -3.78 5.82 -18.39
N GLU A 52 -4.47 4.77 -18.81
CA GLU A 52 -5.66 4.89 -19.66
C GLU A 52 -6.76 5.69 -18.94
N GLN A 53 -7.39 6.63 -19.67
CA GLN A 53 -8.38 7.54 -19.07
C GLN A 53 -9.61 6.80 -18.54
N ASP A 54 -10.04 5.73 -19.18
CA ASP A 54 -11.17 4.91 -18.74
C ASP A 54 -10.87 4.24 -17.39
N MET A 55 -9.65 3.72 -17.22
CA MET A 55 -9.20 3.15 -15.95
C MET A 55 -9.14 4.22 -14.85
N LEU A 56 -8.55 5.37 -15.12
CA LEU A 56 -8.50 6.49 -14.18
C LEU A 56 -9.91 6.92 -13.75
N TYR A 57 -10.82 7.08 -14.71
CA TYR A 57 -12.21 7.45 -14.45
C TYR A 57 -12.90 6.42 -13.57
N TRP A 58 -12.87 5.16 -14.00
CA TRP A 58 -13.52 4.06 -13.28
C TRP A 58 -13.02 3.92 -11.83
N LEU A 59 -11.70 3.85 -11.62
CA LEU A 59 -11.11 3.76 -10.29
C LEU A 59 -11.46 4.97 -9.41
N SER A 60 -11.45 6.17 -10.00
CA SER A 60 -11.77 7.40 -9.27
C SER A 60 -13.23 7.39 -8.78
N GLU A 61 -14.18 6.97 -9.62
CA GLU A 61 -15.59 6.91 -9.25
C GLU A 61 -15.84 5.79 -8.22
N ASP A 62 -15.24 4.62 -8.42
CA ASP A 62 -15.39 3.47 -7.51
C ASP A 62 -14.89 3.82 -6.10
N MET A 63 -13.65 4.29 -5.99
CA MET A 63 -13.07 4.65 -4.68
C MET A 63 -13.77 5.84 -4.02
N ALA A 64 -14.21 6.84 -4.80
CA ALA A 64 -14.96 7.98 -4.28
C ALA A 64 -16.39 7.62 -3.82
N SER A 65 -16.92 6.46 -4.21
CA SER A 65 -18.22 5.94 -3.77
C SER A 65 -18.20 5.31 -2.38
N ALA A 66 -17.02 5.08 -1.81
CA ALA A 66 -16.89 4.45 -0.50
C ALA A 66 -17.58 5.27 0.61
N PRO A 67 -18.15 4.61 1.64
CA PRO A 67 -18.71 5.32 2.79
C PRO A 67 -17.64 6.17 3.49
N LYS A 68 -17.78 7.50 3.39
CA LYS A 68 -16.82 8.51 3.85
C LYS A 68 -16.26 8.22 5.25
N ASP A 69 -17.15 8.04 6.22
CA ASP A 69 -16.74 7.92 7.63
C ASP A 69 -15.96 6.62 7.88
N ILE A 70 -16.34 5.53 7.19
CA ILE A 70 -15.64 4.24 7.29
C ILE A 70 -14.24 4.38 6.67
N ALA A 71 -14.15 4.93 5.46
CA ALA A 71 -12.88 5.09 4.77
C ALA A 71 -11.90 5.99 5.55
N ILE A 72 -12.35 7.13 6.07
CA ILE A 72 -11.52 8.04 6.86
C ILE A 72 -11.07 7.37 8.16
N ASN A 73 -11.97 6.66 8.86
CA ASN A 73 -11.61 5.97 10.11
C ASN A 73 -10.59 4.86 9.85
N GLN A 74 -10.73 4.08 8.78
CA GLN A 74 -9.74 3.05 8.42
C GLN A 74 -8.38 3.67 8.10
N PHE A 75 -8.35 4.76 7.33
CA PHE A 75 -7.12 5.46 6.99
C PHE A 75 -6.43 6.03 8.23
N ARG A 76 -7.20 6.67 9.13
CA ARG A 76 -6.68 7.16 10.42
C ARG A 76 -6.16 6.04 11.31
N ASN A 77 -6.85 4.92 11.39
CA ASN A 77 -6.41 3.76 12.18
C ASN A 77 -5.12 3.15 11.60
N TYR A 78 -5.04 3.00 10.30
CA TYR A 78 -3.84 2.51 9.62
C TYR A 78 -2.62 3.41 9.91
N LEU A 79 -2.73 4.71 9.67
CA LEU A 79 -1.63 5.65 9.94
C LEU A 79 -1.33 5.82 11.43
N GLY A 80 -2.34 5.71 12.30
CA GLY A 80 -2.21 5.77 13.75
C GLY A 80 -1.31 4.67 14.32
N GLN A 81 -1.22 3.52 13.66
CA GLN A 81 -0.30 2.44 14.05
C GLN A 81 1.17 2.85 13.91
N TYR A 82 1.49 3.74 12.98
CA TYR A 82 2.84 4.30 12.83
C TYR A 82 3.14 5.35 13.91
N ILE A 83 2.13 6.10 14.37
CA ILE A 83 2.28 7.05 15.49
C ILE A 83 2.52 6.29 16.79
N SER A 84 1.75 5.24 17.06
CA SER A 84 1.86 4.42 18.27
C SER A 84 3.08 3.48 18.30
N GLY A 85 3.74 3.30 17.14
CA GLY A 85 4.79 2.30 16.94
C GLY A 85 4.26 0.85 16.88
N GLU A 86 2.97 0.65 16.80
CA GLU A 86 2.36 -0.68 16.70
C GLU A 86 2.72 -1.37 15.39
N ALA A 87 2.66 -0.65 14.26
CA ALA A 87 3.07 -1.16 12.96
C ALA A 87 4.50 -1.74 13.03
N HIS A 88 5.45 -1.00 13.58
CA HIS A 88 6.83 -1.44 13.75
C HIS A 88 6.94 -2.72 14.58
N ARG A 89 6.20 -2.83 15.69
CA ARG A 89 6.20 -4.04 16.54
C ARG A 89 5.63 -5.24 15.78
N VAL A 90 4.51 -5.07 15.06
CA VAL A 90 3.90 -6.14 14.28
C VAL A 90 4.87 -6.68 13.23
N TYR A 91 5.53 -5.81 12.47
CA TYR A 91 6.51 -6.24 11.46
C TYR A 91 7.71 -6.97 12.07
N LYS A 92 8.22 -6.51 13.21
CA LYS A 92 9.31 -7.15 13.93
C LYS A 92 8.94 -8.54 14.46
N ASP A 93 7.68 -8.75 14.81
CA ASP A 93 7.17 -9.99 15.38
C ASP A 93 6.72 -11.03 14.34
N ILE A 94 6.67 -10.67 13.07
CA ILE A 94 6.38 -11.60 11.97
C ILE A 94 7.44 -12.70 11.93
N LYS A 95 7.02 -13.97 12.04
CA LYS A 95 7.92 -15.14 12.02
C LYS A 95 7.95 -15.82 10.65
N MET A 96 6.85 -15.76 9.91
CA MET A 96 6.74 -16.30 8.56
C MET A 96 7.38 -15.36 7.52
N PRO A 97 7.67 -15.84 6.31
CA PRO A 97 8.12 -14.97 5.22
C PRO A 97 7.12 -13.86 4.92
N LEU A 98 7.61 -12.62 4.75
CA LEU A 98 6.88 -11.51 4.17
C LEU A 98 7.49 -11.19 2.80
N VAL A 99 6.71 -11.36 1.75
CA VAL A 99 7.10 -11.11 0.37
C VAL A 99 6.26 -9.97 -0.18
N LEU A 100 6.90 -8.91 -0.66
CA LEU A 100 6.20 -7.80 -1.29
C LEU A 100 6.24 -7.90 -2.81
N VAL A 101 5.17 -7.47 -3.46
CA VAL A 101 5.09 -7.19 -4.91
C VAL A 101 4.66 -5.73 -5.03
N ASN A 102 5.64 -4.84 -5.14
CA ASN A 102 5.39 -3.39 -5.10
C ASN A 102 5.71 -2.72 -6.44
N ALA A 103 4.92 -1.72 -6.78
CA ALA A 103 5.23 -0.76 -7.83
C ALA A 103 6.39 0.17 -7.43
N LYS A 104 6.93 0.90 -8.40
CA LYS A 104 8.00 1.88 -8.14
C LYS A 104 7.50 3.33 -8.07
N LEU A 105 6.22 3.57 -8.31
CA LEU A 105 5.66 4.92 -8.25
C LEU A 105 5.85 5.53 -6.85
N TRP A 106 5.55 4.75 -5.82
CA TRP A 106 5.87 5.10 -4.44
C TRP A 106 7.08 4.31 -3.97
N PRO A 107 8.21 4.99 -3.69
CA PRO A 107 9.46 4.30 -3.35
C PRO A 107 9.30 3.42 -2.11
N THR A 108 9.78 2.19 -2.21
CA THR A 108 9.89 1.29 -1.06
C THR A 108 11.31 1.30 -0.53
N ASP A 109 11.47 1.63 0.76
CA ASP A 109 12.75 1.54 1.46
C ASP A 109 13.02 0.08 1.88
N SER A 110 13.45 -0.70 0.89
CA SER A 110 13.69 -2.14 1.10
C SER A 110 14.86 -2.41 2.05
N GLU A 111 15.84 -1.52 2.11
CA GLU A 111 16.99 -1.67 3.01
C GLU A 111 16.58 -1.40 4.47
N GLU A 112 15.74 -0.40 4.70
CA GLU A 112 15.18 -0.17 6.02
C GLU A 112 14.26 -1.31 6.43
N ASN A 113 13.37 -1.77 5.55
CA ASN A 113 12.47 -2.89 5.83
C ASN A 113 13.22 -4.16 6.24
N LYS A 114 14.36 -4.49 5.59
CA LYS A 114 15.20 -5.65 5.93
C LYS A 114 15.78 -5.60 7.35
N LYS A 115 15.99 -4.41 7.92
CA LYS A 115 16.48 -4.29 9.31
C LYS A 115 15.43 -4.69 10.33
N HIS A 116 14.15 -4.57 9.96
CA HIS A 116 13.02 -4.76 10.87
C HIS A 116 12.25 -6.06 10.64
N ILE A 117 12.35 -6.65 9.44
CA ILE A 117 11.62 -7.88 9.08
C ILE A 117 12.62 -8.99 8.78
N LYS A 118 12.60 -10.02 9.60
CA LYS A 118 13.61 -11.09 9.58
C LYS A 118 13.63 -11.88 8.27
N ASN A 119 12.44 -12.26 7.75
CA ASN A 119 12.27 -13.05 6.53
C ASN A 119 11.56 -12.19 5.49
N TYR A 120 12.30 -11.26 4.87
CA TYR A 120 11.77 -10.27 3.95
C TYR A 120 12.35 -10.43 2.55
N SER A 121 11.48 -10.37 1.55
CA SER A 121 11.86 -10.20 0.15
C SER A 121 10.86 -9.31 -0.59
N ILE A 122 11.29 -8.76 -1.73
CA ILE A 122 10.46 -7.88 -2.55
C ILE A 122 10.72 -8.11 -4.02
N TYR A 123 9.67 -8.10 -4.81
CA TYR A 123 9.68 -8.03 -6.26
C TYR A 123 9.09 -6.69 -6.67
N PHE A 124 9.76 -6.00 -7.58
CA PHE A 124 9.26 -4.75 -8.14
C PHE A 124 8.62 -4.98 -9.50
N ILE A 125 7.52 -4.27 -9.73
CA ILE A 125 6.90 -4.15 -11.05
C ILE A 125 7.13 -2.72 -11.57
N GLU A 126 7.69 -2.63 -12.77
CA GLU A 126 8.11 -1.36 -13.35
C GLU A 126 6.94 -0.65 -14.04
N GLU A 127 7.01 0.68 -14.07
CA GLU A 127 6.06 1.51 -14.81
C GLU A 127 4.59 1.26 -14.44
N THR A 128 4.33 0.99 -13.17
CA THR A 128 2.99 0.85 -12.60
C THR A 128 2.84 1.75 -11.38
N GLY A 129 1.60 2.05 -11.04
CA GLY A 129 1.21 2.69 -9.80
C GLY A 129 0.69 1.70 -8.77
N HIS A 130 -0.21 2.19 -7.93
CA HIS A 130 -0.73 1.45 -6.77
C HIS A 130 -1.64 0.26 -7.13
N PHE A 131 -2.06 0.16 -8.37
CA PHE A 131 -2.96 -0.89 -8.84
C PHE A 131 -2.29 -1.81 -9.88
N PRO A 132 -1.10 -2.38 -9.59
CA PRO A 132 -0.33 -3.15 -10.57
C PRO A 132 -1.11 -4.35 -11.14
N MET A 133 -2.07 -4.91 -10.37
CA MET A 133 -2.95 -5.99 -10.81
C MET A 133 -3.91 -5.57 -11.94
N LEU A 134 -4.22 -4.29 -12.05
CA LEU A 134 -5.09 -3.72 -13.10
C LEU A 134 -4.27 -3.13 -14.24
N GLU A 135 -3.13 -2.52 -13.93
CA GLU A 135 -2.28 -1.80 -14.87
C GLU A 135 -1.45 -2.75 -15.76
N LYS A 136 -0.90 -3.82 -15.18
CA LYS A 136 -0.08 -4.84 -15.85
C LYS A 136 -0.40 -6.26 -15.35
N PRO A 137 -1.61 -6.77 -15.59
CA PRO A 137 -2.09 -8.02 -14.98
C PRO A 137 -1.20 -9.23 -15.28
N ASP A 138 -0.66 -9.35 -16.48
CA ASP A 138 0.18 -10.50 -16.85
C ASP A 138 1.52 -10.50 -16.10
N GLU A 139 2.16 -9.35 -15.97
CA GLU A 139 3.41 -9.21 -15.23
C GLU A 139 3.18 -9.36 -13.73
N PHE A 140 2.13 -8.71 -13.22
CA PHE A 140 1.72 -8.85 -11.83
C PHE A 140 1.45 -10.31 -11.45
N ASN A 141 0.68 -11.04 -12.24
CA ASN A 141 0.37 -12.45 -11.97
C ASN A 141 1.63 -13.34 -11.97
N LYS A 142 2.60 -13.07 -12.85
CA LYS A 142 3.89 -13.78 -12.84
C LYS A 142 4.67 -13.54 -11.54
N LEU A 143 4.73 -12.30 -11.08
CA LEU A 143 5.41 -11.94 -9.83
C LEU A 143 4.66 -12.47 -8.62
N LEU A 144 3.33 -12.41 -8.62
CA LEU A 144 2.50 -12.98 -7.57
C LEU A 144 2.71 -14.49 -7.42
N LEU A 145 2.69 -15.24 -8.53
CA LEU A 145 2.98 -16.67 -8.51
C LEU A 145 4.40 -16.97 -7.99
N LYS A 146 5.38 -16.13 -8.33
CA LYS A 146 6.74 -16.27 -7.81
C LYS A 146 6.78 -16.01 -6.30
N ALA A 147 6.04 -15.01 -5.81
CA ALA A 147 5.91 -14.72 -4.39
C ALA A 147 5.24 -15.88 -3.64
N VAL A 148 4.15 -16.44 -4.18
CA VAL A 148 3.46 -17.62 -3.60
C VAL A 148 4.42 -18.80 -3.46
N LYS A 149 5.14 -19.17 -4.52
CA LYS A 149 6.11 -20.28 -4.49
C LYS A 149 7.27 -20.05 -3.51
N SER A 150 7.58 -18.81 -3.17
CA SER A 150 8.68 -18.50 -2.24
C SER A 150 8.28 -18.62 -0.77
N VAL A 151 7.00 -18.76 -0.47
CA VAL A 151 6.47 -18.95 0.90
C VAL A 151 5.98 -20.37 1.17
N GLU A 152 5.93 -21.23 0.14
CA GLU A 152 5.67 -22.67 0.24
C GLU A 152 6.93 -23.42 0.71
#